data_fc697209c734d0d8411ac8c65e35c83c
#
_entry.id   fc697209c734d0d8411ac8c65e35c83c
#
_cell.length_a   1.000
_cell.length_b   1.000
_cell.length_c   1.000
_cell.angle_alpha   90.00
_cell.angle_beta   90.00
_cell.angle_gamma   90.00
#
_symmetry.space_group_name_H-M   'P 1'
#
loop_
_entity.id
_entity.type
_entity.pdbx_description
1 polymer ?
#
loop_
_entity_poly.entity_id
_entity_poly.type
_entity_poly.pdbx_seq_one_letter_code
_entity_poly.pdbx_strand_id
1 'polypeptide(L)'
;MKVLMINGSPRANGNTSIALNEMKTVFEKEGVDAEIVQVGSEAVRGCIACNRCAELGKCVFDDVVNKLAVKLSEADGLVVASPVYYASANATLIAVLDRLFYSTSFDKTMKVGASVVCARRGGCSATFDELN
;
A
#
# COMPACT_ATOMS: atom_id res chain seq x y z
N MET A 1 8.65 -6.71 15.67
CA MET A 1 8.62 -6.37 14.23
C MET A 1 7.20 -6.02 13.88
N LYS A 2 7.00 -4.95 13.08
CA LYS A 2 5.67 -4.46 12.67
C LYS A 2 5.59 -4.39 11.15
N VAL A 3 4.53 -4.90 10.54
CA VAL A 3 4.31 -4.89 9.09
C VAL A 3 3.03 -4.13 8.76
N LEU A 4 3.14 -3.12 7.91
CA LEU A 4 1.99 -2.44 7.31
C LEU A 4 1.60 -3.15 6.01
N MET A 5 0.34 -3.53 5.88
CA MET A 5 -0.21 -4.20 4.70
C MET A 5 -1.28 -3.30 4.06
N ILE A 6 -1.03 -2.78 2.86
CA ILE A 6 -1.96 -1.89 2.14
C ILE A 6 -2.75 -2.70 1.12
N ASN A 7 -4.07 -2.76 1.31
CA ASN A 7 -4.98 -3.48 0.42
C ASN A 7 -5.63 -2.52 -0.58
N GLY A 8 -5.22 -2.60 -1.85
CA GLY A 8 -5.79 -1.84 -2.97
C GLY A 8 -7.09 -2.41 -3.55
N SER A 9 -7.62 -3.52 -3.03
CA SER A 9 -8.89 -4.06 -3.50
C SER A 9 -10.07 -3.23 -3.00
N PRO A 10 -11.04 -2.86 -3.85
CA PRO A 10 -12.28 -2.23 -3.39
C PRO A 10 -13.23 -3.23 -2.70
N ARG A 11 -12.95 -4.54 -2.79
CA ARG A 11 -13.78 -5.59 -2.20
C ARG A 11 -13.20 -6.03 -0.87
N ALA A 12 -13.93 -5.79 0.23
CA ALA A 12 -13.48 -6.16 1.58
C ALA A 12 -13.19 -7.67 1.74
N ASN A 13 -13.97 -8.53 1.06
CA ASN A 13 -13.85 -9.99 1.13
C ASN A 13 -13.41 -10.60 -0.23
N GLY A 14 -12.63 -9.87 -1.02
CA GLY A 14 -12.09 -10.36 -2.29
C GLY A 14 -10.83 -11.21 -2.12
N ASN A 15 -10.36 -11.83 -3.21
CA ASN A 15 -9.18 -12.70 -3.19
C ASN A 15 -7.92 -12.00 -2.66
N THR A 16 -7.74 -10.71 -2.94
CA THR A 16 -6.64 -9.91 -2.38
C THR A 16 -6.72 -9.86 -0.85
N SER A 17 -7.92 -9.66 -0.29
CA SER A 17 -8.12 -9.64 1.17
C SER A 17 -7.88 -11.02 1.78
N ILE A 18 -8.30 -12.10 1.11
CA ILE A 18 -8.05 -13.47 1.57
C ILE A 18 -6.53 -13.72 1.65
N ALA A 19 -5.79 -13.38 0.60
CA ALA A 19 -4.33 -13.56 0.57
C ALA A 19 -3.64 -12.76 1.70
N LEU A 20 -4.03 -11.50 1.92
CA LEU A 20 -3.47 -10.69 3.00
C LEU A 20 -3.81 -11.23 4.39
N ASN A 21 -5.02 -11.76 4.60
CA ASN A 21 -5.39 -12.34 5.88
C ASN A 21 -4.61 -13.63 6.17
N GLU A 22 -4.35 -14.46 5.16
CA GLU A 22 -3.46 -15.62 5.32
C GLU A 22 -2.03 -15.19 5.69
N MET A 23 -1.46 -14.20 5.02
CA MET A 23 -0.16 -13.65 5.38
C MET A 23 -0.17 -13.12 6.82
N LYS A 24 -1.20 -12.36 7.19
CA LYS A 24 -1.34 -11.84 8.56
C LYS A 24 -1.37 -12.95 9.58
N THR A 25 -2.11 -14.02 9.33
CA THR A 25 -2.18 -15.20 10.24
C THR A 25 -0.79 -15.82 10.44
N VAL A 26 0.03 -15.88 9.39
CA VAL A 26 1.41 -16.39 9.50
C VAL A 26 2.28 -15.42 10.28
N PHE A 27 2.21 -14.10 10.00
CA PHE A 27 2.96 -13.10 10.75
C PHE A 27 2.65 -13.15 12.25
N GLU A 28 1.38 -13.23 12.62
CA GLU A 28 0.95 -13.31 14.03
C GLU A 28 1.49 -14.58 14.74
N LYS A 29 1.51 -15.73 14.05
CA LYS A 29 2.11 -16.97 14.58
C LYS A 29 3.61 -16.84 14.83
N GLU A 30 4.29 -16.06 13.99
CA GLU A 30 5.73 -15.79 14.12
C GLU A 30 6.05 -14.59 15.04
N GLY A 31 5.05 -14.05 15.74
CA GLY A 31 5.23 -12.93 16.67
C GLY A 31 5.47 -11.58 15.98
N VAL A 32 5.06 -11.46 14.72
CA VAL A 32 5.14 -10.20 13.95
C VAL A 32 3.77 -9.52 13.99
N ASP A 33 3.73 -8.26 14.45
CA ASP A 33 2.52 -7.43 14.42
C ASP A 33 2.22 -6.99 12.98
N ALA A 34 1.04 -7.31 12.47
CA ALA A 34 0.65 -7.01 11.10
C ALA A 34 -0.71 -6.29 11.03
N GLU A 35 -0.72 -5.12 10.42
CA GLU A 35 -1.94 -4.31 10.25
C GLU A 35 -2.32 -4.22 8.77
N ILE A 36 -3.56 -4.57 8.42
CA ILE A 36 -4.12 -4.39 7.08
C ILE A 36 -4.93 -3.09 7.03
N VAL A 37 -4.58 -2.21 6.08
CA VAL A 37 -5.34 -0.99 5.78
C VAL A 37 -5.90 -1.10 4.37
N GLN A 38 -7.21 -1.08 4.25
CA GLN A 38 -7.89 -1.12 2.94
C GLN A 38 -8.03 0.29 2.37
N VAL A 39 -7.55 0.48 1.15
CA VAL A 39 -7.60 1.78 0.46
C VAL A 39 -8.37 1.73 -0.87
N GLY A 40 -8.65 0.54 -1.38
CA GLY A 40 -9.20 0.37 -2.74
C GLY A 40 -10.57 0.98 -2.99
N SER A 41 -11.35 1.27 -1.92
CA SER A 41 -12.64 1.94 -1.99
C SER A 41 -12.60 3.41 -1.55
N GLU A 42 -11.43 3.92 -1.16
CA GLU A 42 -11.25 5.30 -0.72
C GLU A 42 -11.24 6.28 -1.90
N ALA A 43 -11.74 7.49 -1.69
CA ALA A 43 -11.69 8.56 -2.68
C ALA A 43 -10.34 9.28 -2.63
N VAL A 44 -9.30 8.63 -3.14
CA VAL A 44 -7.94 9.18 -3.16
C VAL A 44 -7.61 9.71 -4.55
N ARG A 45 -7.27 11.00 -4.63
CA ARG A 45 -6.77 11.60 -5.87
C ARG A 45 -5.26 11.41 -6.02
N GLY A 46 -4.78 11.39 -7.25
CA GLY A 46 -3.35 11.35 -7.57
C GLY A 46 -2.58 12.60 -7.09
N CYS A 47 -1.26 12.51 -7.10
CA CYS A 47 -0.38 13.63 -6.79
C CYS A 47 -0.55 14.76 -7.84
N ILE A 48 -0.64 16.00 -7.39
CA ILE A 48 -0.74 17.20 -8.25
C ILE A 48 0.59 17.94 -8.37
N ALA A 49 1.70 17.35 -7.92
CA ALA A 49 3.03 17.92 -7.99
C ALA A 49 3.16 19.36 -7.41
N CYS A 50 2.37 19.66 -6.38
CA CYS A 50 2.37 21.02 -5.76
C CYS A 50 3.60 21.30 -4.89
N ASN A 51 4.45 20.30 -4.60
CA ASN A 51 5.68 20.36 -3.81
C ASN A 51 5.53 20.86 -2.36
N ARG A 52 4.32 21.13 -1.89
CA ARG A 52 4.10 21.65 -0.52
C ARG A 52 4.49 20.66 0.57
N CYS A 53 4.56 19.38 0.26
CA CYS A 53 5.00 18.36 1.21
C CYS A 53 6.46 18.56 1.65
N ALA A 54 7.31 19.19 0.85
CA ALA A 54 8.69 19.53 1.23
C ALA A 54 8.74 20.48 2.44
N GLU A 55 7.76 21.39 2.57
CA GLU A 55 7.65 22.32 3.68
C GLU A 55 6.83 21.76 4.84
N LEU A 56 5.73 21.04 4.51
CA LEU A 56 4.76 20.57 5.49
C LEU A 56 5.16 19.25 6.16
N GLY A 57 6.10 18.48 5.57
CA GLY A 57 6.44 17.12 6.00
C GLY A 57 5.31 16.10 5.79
N LYS A 58 4.22 16.47 5.10
CA LYS A 58 3.06 15.62 4.79
C LYS A 58 2.34 16.11 3.53
N CYS A 59 1.50 15.25 2.94
CA CYS A 59 0.66 15.66 1.82
C CYS A 59 -0.34 16.74 2.23
N VAL A 60 -0.61 17.70 1.33
CA VAL A 60 -1.60 18.79 1.58
C VAL A 60 -3.03 18.27 1.66
N PHE A 61 -3.34 17.14 1.02
CA PHE A 61 -4.65 16.52 1.12
C PHE A 61 -4.75 15.70 2.41
N ASP A 62 -5.74 16.04 3.24
CA ASP A 62 -5.97 15.38 4.52
C ASP A 62 -6.89 14.17 4.34
N ASP A 63 -6.29 13.05 3.94
CA ASP A 63 -6.95 11.77 3.70
C ASP A 63 -6.14 10.59 4.27
N VAL A 64 -6.43 9.37 3.81
CA VAL A 64 -5.79 8.14 4.27
C VAL A 64 -4.26 8.15 4.08
N VAL A 65 -3.73 8.89 3.10
CA VAL A 65 -2.28 8.91 2.81
C VAL A 65 -1.46 9.44 3.98
N ASN A 66 -1.91 10.53 4.63
CA ASN A 66 -1.21 11.07 5.80
C ASN A 66 -1.23 10.11 6.99
N LYS A 67 -2.31 9.35 7.16
CA LYS A 67 -2.42 8.32 8.21
C LYS A 67 -1.48 7.14 7.91
N LEU A 68 -1.40 6.71 6.64
CA LEU A 68 -0.49 5.67 6.20
C LEU A 68 0.98 6.09 6.35
N ALA A 69 1.31 7.37 6.14
CA ALA A 69 2.66 7.89 6.32
C ALA A 69 3.17 7.67 7.76
N VAL A 70 2.33 7.93 8.77
CA VAL A 70 2.65 7.67 10.17
C VAL A 70 2.86 6.17 10.41
N LYS A 71 1.91 5.34 9.96
CA LYS A 71 2.02 3.88 10.13
C LYS A 71 3.25 3.29 9.44
N LEU A 72 3.59 3.76 8.23
CA LEU A 72 4.77 3.33 7.50
C LEU A 72 6.08 3.75 8.19
N SER A 73 6.11 4.93 8.80
CA SER A 73 7.30 5.36 9.56
C SER A 73 7.62 4.43 10.72
N GLU A 74 6.60 3.89 11.38
CA GLU A 74 6.71 2.97 12.52
C GLU A 74 6.89 1.49 12.12
N ALA A 75 6.61 1.13 10.87
CA ALA A 75 6.68 -0.24 10.39
C ALA A 75 8.10 -0.64 9.97
N ASP A 76 8.46 -1.90 10.18
CA ASP A 76 9.71 -2.51 9.70
C ASP A 76 9.55 -3.07 8.28
N GLY A 77 8.31 -3.32 7.85
CA GLY A 77 8.00 -3.86 6.53
C GLY A 77 6.71 -3.29 5.94
N LEU A 78 6.61 -3.34 4.61
CA LEU A 78 5.47 -2.92 3.82
C LEU A 78 5.05 -4.03 2.87
N VAL A 79 3.78 -4.42 2.94
CA VAL A 79 3.15 -5.27 1.92
C VAL A 79 2.14 -4.43 1.15
N VAL A 80 2.23 -4.41 -0.18
CA VAL A 80 1.23 -3.78 -1.04
C VAL A 80 0.48 -4.84 -1.83
N ALA A 81 -0.85 -4.76 -1.85
CA ALA A 81 -1.68 -5.78 -2.47
C ALA A 81 -2.72 -5.18 -3.41
N SER A 82 -2.86 -5.72 -4.61
CA SER A 82 -3.80 -5.23 -5.61
C SER A 82 -4.48 -6.34 -6.41
N PRO A 83 -5.76 -6.16 -6.78
CA PRO A 83 -6.31 -6.84 -7.95
C PRO A 83 -5.68 -6.27 -9.23
N VAL A 84 -5.64 -7.08 -10.29
CA VAL A 84 -5.18 -6.63 -11.62
C VAL A 84 -6.35 -6.05 -12.39
N TYR A 85 -6.19 -4.80 -12.82
CA TYR A 85 -7.11 -4.10 -13.72
C TYR A 85 -6.33 -3.61 -14.96
N TYR A 86 -6.63 -4.19 -16.15
CA TYR A 86 -5.94 -3.87 -17.41
C TYR A 86 -4.41 -3.99 -17.32
N ALA A 87 -3.93 -5.12 -16.76
CA ALA A 87 -2.51 -5.41 -16.57
C ALA A 87 -1.76 -4.39 -15.67
N SER A 88 -2.46 -3.73 -14.76
CA SER A 88 -1.95 -2.74 -13.82
C SER A 88 -2.60 -2.93 -12.46
N ALA A 89 -2.03 -2.34 -11.42
CA ALA A 89 -2.65 -2.28 -10.10
C ALA A 89 -3.89 -1.38 -10.09
N ASN A 90 -4.72 -1.50 -9.06
CA ASN A 90 -5.84 -0.59 -8.86
C ASN A 90 -5.34 0.86 -8.79
N ALA A 91 -5.92 1.75 -9.60
CA ALA A 91 -5.52 3.15 -9.70
C ALA A 91 -5.55 3.90 -8.35
N THR A 92 -6.48 3.56 -7.45
CA THR A 92 -6.51 4.14 -6.11
C THR A 92 -5.28 3.76 -5.31
N LEU A 93 -4.82 2.50 -5.40
CA LEU A 93 -3.56 2.08 -4.75
C LEU A 93 -2.38 2.86 -5.31
N ILE A 94 -2.26 2.99 -6.62
CA ILE A 94 -1.18 3.77 -7.24
C ILE A 94 -1.20 5.22 -6.78
N ALA A 95 -2.38 5.87 -6.75
CA ALA A 95 -2.51 7.24 -6.25
C ALA A 95 -2.10 7.37 -4.77
N VAL A 96 -2.37 6.34 -3.95
CA VAL A 96 -1.90 6.27 -2.56
C VAL A 96 -0.38 6.16 -2.52
N LEU A 97 0.23 5.24 -3.26
CA LEU A 97 1.67 4.98 -3.25
C LEU A 97 2.46 6.19 -3.77
N ASP A 98 2.05 6.79 -4.89
CA ASP A 98 2.63 8.02 -5.43
C ASP A 98 2.74 9.10 -4.37
N ARG A 99 1.64 9.37 -3.69
CA ARG A 99 1.59 10.41 -2.67
C ARG A 99 2.30 10.02 -1.39
N LEU A 100 2.19 8.76 -0.96
CA LEU A 100 2.83 8.24 0.23
C LEU A 100 4.36 8.35 0.14
N PHE A 101 4.93 7.88 -0.96
CA PHE A 101 6.38 7.93 -1.14
C PHE A 101 6.90 9.34 -1.44
N TYR A 102 6.15 10.14 -2.22
CA TYR A 102 6.57 11.49 -2.56
C TYR A 102 6.48 12.47 -1.38
N SER A 103 5.50 12.29 -0.48
CA SER A 103 5.29 13.23 0.64
C SER A 103 6.00 12.87 1.94
N THR A 104 6.74 11.76 1.98
CA THR A 104 7.43 11.30 3.20
C THR A 104 8.94 11.37 3.06
N SER A 105 9.60 11.97 4.05
CA SER A 105 11.06 12.16 4.09
C SER A 105 11.79 11.30 5.13
N PHE A 106 11.06 10.48 5.91
CA PHE A 106 11.69 9.58 6.87
C PHE A 106 12.52 8.49 6.16
N ASP A 107 13.53 7.97 6.84
CA ASP A 107 14.37 6.91 6.32
C ASP A 107 13.58 5.61 6.12
N LYS A 108 13.65 5.07 4.91
CA LYS A 108 13.02 3.81 4.49
C LYS A 108 14.03 2.69 4.30
N THR A 109 15.32 2.97 4.56
CA THR A 109 16.40 2.00 4.43
C THR A 109 16.13 0.76 5.28
N MET A 110 16.37 -0.41 4.72
CA MET A 110 16.19 -1.72 5.37
C MET A 110 14.74 -2.09 5.74
N LYS A 111 13.72 -1.31 5.34
CA LYS A 111 12.34 -1.80 5.42
C LYS A 111 12.12 -2.89 4.37
N VAL A 112 11.56 -4.01 4.82
CA VAL A 112 11.29 -5.16 3.94
C VAL A 112 10.05 -4.87 3.10
N GLY A 113 10.15 -5.05 1.76
CA GLY A 113 9.03 -4.88 0.84
C GLY A 113 8.51 -6.20 0.28
N ALA A 114 7.19 -6.30 0.08
CA ALA A 114 6.57 -7.38 -0.68
C ALA A 114 5.32 -6.91 -1.40
N SER A 115 5.01 -7.52 -2.54
CA SER A 115 3.76 -7.28 -3.28
C SER A 115 2.92 -8.53 -3.42
N VAL A 116 1.59 -8.37 -3.42
CA VAL A 116 0.60 -9.42 -3.64
C VAL A 116 -0.33 -8.99 -4.78
N VAL A 117 -0.46 -9.83 -5.79
CA VAL A 117 -1.24 -9.52 -6.98
C VAL A 117 -2.25 -10.63 -7.26
N CYS A 118 -3.52 -10.27 -7.44
CA CYS A 118 -4.60 -11.19 -7.74
C CYS A 118 -5.23 -10.87 -9.10
N ALA A 119 -5.12 -11.77 -10.07
CA ALA A 119 -5.74 -11.62 -11.38
C ALA A 119 -6.79 -12.70 -11.65
N ARG A 120 -7.82 -12.35 -12.43
CA ARG A 120 -8.78 -13.34 -12.92
C ARG A 120 -8.18 -14.21 -14.04
N ARG A 121 -7.30 -13.64 -14.89
CA ARG A 121 -6.72 -14.31 -16.07
C ARG A 121 -5.22 -14.06 -16.18
N GLY A 122 -4.81 -12.84 -16.52
CA GLY A 122 -3.42 -12.46 -16.77
C GLY A 122 -3.11 -11.04 -16.32
N GLY A 123 -1.87 -10.59 -16.55
CA GLY A 123 -1.39 -9.25 -16.19
C GLY A 123 -0.66 -9.17 -14.84
N CYS A 124 -0.50 -10.30 -14.12
CA CYS A 124 0.23 -10.29 -12.85
C CYS A 124 1.68 -9.83 -13.00
N SER A 125 2.41 -10.28 -14.02
CA SER A 125 3.82 -9.88 -14.22
C SER A 125 3.97 -8.38 -14.36
N ALA A 126 3.18 -7.75 -15.25
CA ALA A 126 3.22 -6.30 -15.42
C ALA A 126 2.86 -5.54 -14.15
N THR A 127 1.88 -6.04 -13.39
CA THR A 127 1.49 -5.43 -12.11
C THR A 127 2.58 -5.62 -11.03
N PHE A 128 3.28 -6.75 -11.02
CA PHE A 128 4.44 -6.92 -10.14
C PHE A 128 5.58 -5.96 -10.50
N ASP A 129 5.88 -5.81 -11.79
CA ASP A 129 6.91 -4.87 -12.26
C ASP A 129 6.58 -3.42 -11.88
N GLU A 130 5.28 -3.07 -11.86
CA GLU A 130 4.81 -1.76 -11.42
C GLU A 130 4.95 -1.52 -9.90
N LEU A 131 4.77 -2.58 -9.07
CA LEU A 131 4.74 -2.48 -7.61
C LEU A 131 6.10 -2.71 -6.94
N ASN A 132 7.07 -3.30 -7.63
CA ASN A 132 8.42 -3.60 -7.12
C ASN A 132 9.43 -2.58 -7.64
#